data_808017396bb2b0e41b4539d36f776c5e
#
_entry.id   808017396bb2b0e41b4539d36f776c5e
#
_cell.length_a   1.000
_cell.length_b   1.000
_cell.length_c   1.000
_cell.angle_alpha   90.00
_cell.angle_beta   90.00
_cell.angle_gamma   90.00
#
_symmetry.space_group_name_H-M   'P 1'
#
loop_
_entity.id
_entity.type
_entity.pdbx_description
1 polymer ?
#
loop_
_entity_poly.entity_id
_entity_poly.type
_entity_poly.pdbx_seq_one_letter_code
_entity_poly.pdbx_strand_id
1 'polypeptide(L)'
;MGAFSPVYFADENALGMAKILIRQGRDDIVHPGHPSLPSIPLGTTDLDWMPQVGAAGYIVVSRDRRIRTRPAELASYVSYGIRSVWIGAKQDLRPLDQADLFLRHEERLRREIIKRGPGPWALALNVSGLRPIQLPGVSAPNSG
;
A
#
# COMPACT_ATOMS: atom_id res chain seq x y z
N MET A 1 22.73 8.05 -8.88
CA MET A 1 22.22 8.69 -7.76
C MET A 1 20.88 9.31 -8.07
N GLY A 2 19.98 9.40 -7.16
CA GLY A 2 18.68 9.96 -7.38
C GLY A 2 17.67 9.06 -8.06
N ALA A 3 17.95 7.78 -8.19
CA ALA A 3 16.92 6.86 -8.63
C ALA A 3 15.83 6.82 -7.56
N PHE A 4 14.59 7.06 -7.96
CA PHE A 4 13.47 6.97 -7.04
C PHE A 4 13.27 5.52 -6.62
N SER A 5 13.24 5.28 -5.31
CA SER A 5 13.15 3.94 -4.77
C SER A 5 12.14 3.94 -3.61
N PRO A 6 10.86 3.68 -3.89
CA PRO A 6 9.88 3.66 -2.84
C PRO A 6 10.08 2.44 -1.94
N VAL A 7 9.71 2.59 -0.67
CA VAL A 7 9.62 1.46 0.25
C VAL A 7 8.15 1.15 0.45
N TYR A 8 7.82 -0.12 0.30
CA TYR A 8 6.45 -0.59 0.43
C TYR A 8 6.25 -1.20 1.82
N PHE A 9 5.15 -0.82 2.44
CA PHE A 9 4.72 -1.43 3.70
C PHE A 9 3.49 -2.27 3.42
N ALA A 10 3.64 -3.58 3.48
CA ALA A 10 2.51 -4.50 3.32
C ALA A 10 1.88 -4.73 4.69
N ASP A 11 0.58 -4.46 4.84
CA ASP A 11 -0.10 -4.77 6.09
C ASP A 11 -0.29 -6.29 6.24
N GLU A 12 -0.90 -6.72 7.34
CA GLU A 12 -1.03 -8.17 7.60
C GLU A 12 -1.89 -8.87 6.55
N ASN A 13 -2.81 -8.17 5.91
CA ASN A 13 -3.64 -8.74 4.84
C ASN A 13 -2.83 -9.03 3.58
N ALA A 14 -1.68 -8.39 3.41
CA ALA A 14 -0.77 -8.60 2.29
C ALA A 14 0.55 -9.23 2.72
N LEU A 15 0.62 -9.76 3.94
CA LEU A 15 1.86 -10.30 4.51
C LEU A 15 2.41 -11.47 3.69
N GLY A 16 1.56 -12.37 3.24
CA GLY A 16 2.00 -13.52 2.44
C GLY A 16 2.67 -13.09 1.13
N MET A 17 2.10 -12.09 0.47
CA MET A 17 2.68 -11.50 -0.73
C MET A 17 4.06 -10.90 -0.42
N ALA A 18 4.15 -10.14 0.68
CA ALA A 18 5.40 -9.50 1.08
C ALA A 18 6.51 -10.54 1.30
N LYS A 19 6.21 -11.61 1.99
CA LYS A 19 7.18 -12.67 2.26
C LYS A 19 7.67 -13.35 0.98
N ILE A 20 6.79 -13.53 0.00
CA ILE A 20 7.18 -14.09 -1.30
C ILE A 20 8.17 -13.17 -2.00
N LEU A 21 7.86 -11.87 -2.06
CA LEU A 21 8.73 -10.91 -2.73
C LEU A 21 10.09 -10.78 -2.02
N ILE A 22 10.09 -10.79 -0.69
CA ILE A 22 11.34 -10.76 0.08
C ILE A 22 12.20 -11.99 -0.21
N ARG A 23 11.61 -13.18 -0.28
CA ARG A 23 12.34 -14.39 -0.66
C ARG A 23 12.90 -14.33 -2.07
N GLN A 24 12.29 -13.57 -2.96
CA GLN A 24 12.77 -13.34 -4.31
C GLN A 24 13.90 -12.29 -4.36
N GLY A 25 14.33 -11.79 -3.21
CA GLY A 25 15.46 -10.87 -3.13
C GLY A 25 15.07 -9.40 -3.00
N ARG A 26 13.79 -9.07 -2.81
CA ARG A 26 13.38 -7.67 -2.64
C ARG A 26 13.80 -7.18 -1.25
N ASP A 27 14.39 -6.01 -1.21
CA ASP A 27 14.82 -5.35 0.03
C ASP A 27 14.07 -4.04 0.30
N ASP A 28 13.11 -3.71 -0.54
CA ASP A 28 12.32 -2.49 -0.45
C ASP A 28 10.90 -2.76 0.08
N ILE A 29 10.67 -3.91 0.70
CA ILE A 29 9.37 -4.30 1.23
C ILE A 29 9.51 -4.61 2.71
N VAL A 30 8.68 -3.95 3.51
CA VAL A 30 8.60 -4.18 4.95
C VAL A 30 7.16 -4.54 5.33
N HIS A 31 6.98 -5.00 6.55
CA HIS A 31 5.67 -5.45 7.03
C HIS A 31 5.70 -5.50 8.57
N PRO A 32 4.55 -5.63 9.24
CA PRO A 32 4.56 -5.87 10.68
C PRO A 32 5.38 -7.12 11.01
N GLY A 33 6.23 -7.02 12.02
CA GLY A 33 7.13 -8.10 12.39
C GLY A 33 8.43 -8.15 11.58
N HIS A 34 8.63 -7.25 10.64
CA HIS A 34 9.90 -7.17 9.91
C HIS A 34 11.03 -6.71 10.85
N PRO A 35 12.25 -7.29 10.75
CA PRO A 35 13.35 -6.90 11.63
C PRO A 35 13.69 -5.41 11.61
N SER A 36 13.47 -4.73 10.51
CA SER A 36 13.73 -3.29 10.41
C SER A 36 12.66 -2.43 11.08
N LEU A 37 11.56 -3.04 11.53
CA LEU A 37 10.43 -2.33 12.16
C LEU A 37 10.13 -2.92 13.54
N PRO A 38 11.08 -2.79 14.51
CA PRO A 38 10.87 -3.38 15.83
C PRO A 38 9.70 -2.78 16.60
N SER A 39 9.29 -1.56 16.23
CA SER A 39 8.14 -0.89 16.85
C SER A 39 6.81 -1.30 16.26
N ILE A 40 6.79 -2.12 15.22
CA ILE A 40 5.56 -2.61 14.58
C ILE A 40 5.60 -4.13 14.54
N PRO A 41 5.37 -4.80 15.68
CA PRO A 41 5.29 -6.27 15.68
C PRO A 41 4.04 -6.77 15.00
N LEU A 42 4.01 -8.06 14.70
CA LEU A 42 2.78 -8.70 14.21
C LEU A 42 1.65 -8.44 15.21
N GLY A 43 0.44 -8.24 14.69
CA GLY A 43 -0.72 -7.94 15.51
C GLY A 43 -0.92 -6.46 15.81
N THR A 44 0.00 -5.60 15.38
CA THR A 44 -0.19 -4.15 15.52
C THR A 44 -1.40 -3.71 14.69
N THR A 45 -2.32 -2.99 15.31
CA THR A 45 -3.52 -2.52 14.60
C THR A 45 -3.16 -1.46 13.56
N ASP A 46 -4.03 -1.30 12.57
CA ASP A 46 -3.81 -0.31 11.51
C ASP A 46 -3.64 1.08 12.10
N LEU A 47 -4.49 1.46 13.04
CA LEU A 47 -4.42 2.78 13.66
C LEU A 47 -3.11 3.02 14.42
N ASP A 48 -2.51 1.94 14.92
CA ASP A 48 -1.27 2.06 15.69
C ASP A 48 -0.03 2.18 14.79
N TRP A 49 0.00 1.52 13.62
CA TRP A 49 1.16 1.66 12.74
C TRP A 49 1.07 2.85 11.79
N MET A 50 -0.13 3.36 11.50
CA MET A 50 -0.33 4.45 10.53
C MET A 50 0.52 5.70 10.80
N PRO A 51 0.64 6.19 12.05
CA PRO A 51 1.47 7.38 12.28
C PRO A 51 2.92 7.18 11.88
N GLN A 52 3.50 6.03 12.21
CA GLN A 52 4.89 5.74 11.88
C GLN A 52 5.09 5.58 10.37
N VAL A 53 4.21 4.80 9.75
CA VAL A 53 4.30 4.51 8.33
C VAL A 53 4.05 5.77 7.49
N GLY A 54 3.09 6.58 7.91
CA GLY A 54 2.83 7.86 7.24
C GLY A 54 4.00 8.80 7.34
N ALA A 55 4.60 8.92 8.53
CA ALA A 55 5.77 9.80 8.74
C ALA A 55 6.99 9.30 7.95
N ALA A 56 7.15 7.98 7.83
CA ALA A 56 8.25 7.41 7.06
C ALA A 56 8.06 7.53 5.55
N GLY A 57 6.85 7.84 5.10
CA GLY A 57 6.56 7.98 3.67
C GLY A 57 6.50 6.67 2.92
N TYR A 58 6.26 5.56 3.61
CA TYR A 58 6.13 4.26 2.97
C TYR A 58 4.85 4.19 2.13
N ILE A 59 4.89 3.40 1.07
CA ILE A 59 3.70 3.12 0.26
C ILE A 59 3.00 1.91 0.88
N VAL A 60 1.81 2.11 1.42
CA VAL A 60 1.06 1.02 2.04
C VAL A 60 0.44 0.15 0.95
N VAL A 61 0.66 -1.15 1.05
CA VAL A 61 0.03 -2.13 0.18
C VAL A 61 -0.90 -2.98 1.04
N SER A 62 -2.18 -2.98 0.71
CA SER A 62 -3.19 -3.68 1.48
C SER A 62 -4.10 -4.48 0.57
N ARG A 63 -4.82 -5.41 1.18
CA ARG A 63 -5.82 -6.19 0.50
C ARG A 63 -7.18 -6.14 1.20
N ASP A 64 -7.32 -5.26 2.18
CA ASP A 64 -8.57 -5.17 2.92
C ASP A 64 -9.65 -4.49 2.08
N ARG A 65 -10.56 -5.29 1.51
CA ARG A 65 -11.67 -4.79 0.70
C ARG A 65 -12.69 -4.02 1.52
N ARG A 66 -12.72 -4.25 2.83
CA ARG A 66 -13.73 -3.64 3.70
C ARG A 66 -13.39 -2.22 4.09
N ILE A 67 -12.18 -1.77 3.80
CA ILE A 67 -11.75 -0.43 4.20
C ILE A 67 -12.68 0.65 3.68
N ARG A 68 -13.22 0.48 2.48
CA ARG A 68 -14.14 1.45 1.88
C ARG A 68 -15.43 1.58 2.67
N THR A 69 -15.76 0.59 3.48
CA THR A 69 -16.94 0.59 4.33
C THR A 69 -16.64 0.94 5.77
N ARG A 70 -15.39 1.34 6.06
CA ARG A 70 -14.93 1.73 7.40
C ARG A 70 -14.48 3.18 7.41
N PRO A 71 -15.41 4.13 7.52
CA PRO A 71 -15.09 5.56 7.38
C PRO A 71 -14.00 6.05 8.33
N ALA A 72 -13.96 5.52 9.56
CA ALA A 72 -12.96 5.93 10.54
C ALA A 72 -11.54 5.57 10.11
N GLU A 73 -11.35 4.39 9.51
CA GLU A 73 -10.05 3.97 9.01
C GLU A 73 -9.64 4.80 7.80
N LEU A 74 -10.57 5.04 6.87
CA LEU A 74 -10.30 5.90 5.71
C LEU A 74 -9.91 7.31 6.16
N ALA A 75 -10.60 7.84 7.17
CA ALA A 75 -10.26 9.16 7.72
C ALA A 75 -8.83 9.17 8.28
N SER A 76 -8.39 8.08 8.88
CA SER A 76 -7.03 7.98 9.40
C SER A 76 -5.99 7.94 8.28
N TYR A 77 -6.27 7.23 7.19
CA TYR A 77 -5.40 7.28 6.00
C TYR A 77 -5.22 8.71 5.52
N VAL A 78 -6.29 9.48 5.50
CA VAL A 78 -6.24 10.90 5.12
C VAL A 78 -5.43 11.70 6.14
N SER A 79 -5.74 11.55 7.42
CA SER A 79 -5.09 12.33 8.49
C SER A 79 -3.59 12.12 8.55
N TYR A 80 -3.12 10.90 8.33
CA TYR A 80 -1.70 10.58 8.37
C TYR A 80 -1.01 10.71 7.03
N GLY A 81 -1.70 11.19 6.00
CA GLY A 81 -1.12 11.41 4.69
C GLY A 81 -0.63 10.14 4.02
N ILE A 82 -1.32 9.04 4.22
CA ILE A 82 -0.91 7.72 3.73
C ILE A 82 -1.07 7.63 2.22
N ARG A 83 -0.02 7.14 1.56
CA ARG A 83 -0.06 6.76 0.15
C ARG A 83 -0.31 5.26 0.11
N SER A 84 -1.39 4.81 -0.54
CA SER A 84 -1.79 3.41 -0.45
C SER A 84 -2.20 2.80 -1.78
N VAL A 85 -1.96 1.50 -1.88
CA VAL A 85 -2.34 0.67 -3.02
C VAL A 85 -3.14 -0.51 -2.47
N TRP A 86 -4.31 -0.71 -3.02
CA TRP A 86 -5.26 -1.72 -2.56
C TRP A 86 -5.42 -2.78 -3.61
N ILE A 87 -4.86 -3.96 -3.36
CA ILE A 87 -4.97 -5.09 -4.26
C ILE A 87 -6.38 -5.63 -4.15
N GLY A 88 -7.14 -5.52 -5.23
CA GLY A 88 -8.52 -5.93 -5.27
C GLY A 88 -8.78 -6.97 -6.35
N ALA A 89 -9.65 -7.91 -6.04
CA ALA A 89 -10.22 -8.82 -7.00
C ALA A 89 -11.57 -9.28 -6.46
N LYS A 90 -12.46 -9.70 -7.35
CA LYS A 90 -13.76 -10.22 -6.93
C LYS A 90 -13.61 -11.52 -6.15
N GLN A 91 -12.54 -12.26 -6.39
CA GLN A 91 -12.24 -13.52 -5.73
C GLN A 91 -11.05 -13.35 -4.80
N ASP A 92 -10.95 -14.24 -3.82
CA ASP A 92 -9.80 -14.26 -2.94
C ASP A 92 -8.56 -14.65 -3.74
N LEU A 93 -7.57 -13.76 -3.72
CA LEU A 93 -6.28 -14.02 -4.35
C LEU A 93 -5.35 -14.67 -3.36
N ARG A 94 -4.69 -15.75 -3.79
CA ARG A 94 -3.63 -16.36 -3.01
C ARG A 94 -2.42 -15.40 -2.95
N PRO A 95 -1.55 -15.54 -1.96
CA PRO A 95 -0.37 -14.68 -1.86
C PRO A 95 0.48 -14.64 -3.12
N LEU A 96 0.65 -15.77 -3.80
CA LEU A 96 1.41 -15.81 -5.05
C LEU A 96 0.72 -15.01 -6.16
N ASP A 97 -0.61 -15.09 -6.25
CA ASP A 97 -1.37 -14.32 -7.23
C ASP A 97 -1.30 -12.82 -6.95
N GLN A 98 -1.30 -12.44 -5.68
CA GLN A 98 -1.12 -11.05 -5.27
C GLN A 98 0.26 -10.53 -5.68
N ALA A 99 1.30 -11.33 -5.44
CA ALA A 99 2.66 -10.98 -5.82
C ALA A 99 2.78 -10.82 -7.35
N ASP A 100 2.21 -11.73 -8.11
CA ASP A 100 2.22 -11.65 -9.57
C ASP A 100 1.52 -10.40 -10.06
N LEU A 101 0.37 -10.07 -9.48
CA LEU A 101 -0.39 -8.88 -9.86
C LEU A 101 0.40 -7.61 -9.55
N PHE A 102 1.01 -7.55 -8.36
CA PHE A 102 1.83 -6.43 -7.95
C PHE A 102 3.01 -6.25 -8.94
N LEU A 103 3.75 -7.30 -9.22
CA LEU A 103 4.91 -7.24 -10.11
C LEU A 103 4.52 -6.84 -11.52
N ARG A 104 3.39 -7.34 -12.01
CA ARG A 104 2.91 -7.04 -13.36
C ARG A 104 2.67 -5.55 -13.55
N HIS A 105 2.20 -4.86 -12.52
CA HIS A 105 1.83 -3.45 -12.61
C HIS A 105 2.79 -2.52 -11.88
N GLU A 106 3.89 -3.04 -11.36
CA GLU A 106 4.79 -2.25 -10.51
C GLU A 106 5.43 -1.08 -11.23
N GLU A 107 5.82 -1.26 -12.48
CA GLU A 107 6.44 -0.18 -13.23
C GLU A 107 5.49 1.00 -13.38
N ARG A 108 4.24 0.71 -13.73
CA ARG A 108 3.22 1.74 -13.83
C ARG A 108 2.92 2.35 -12.45
N LEU A 109 2.90 1.54 -11.41
CA LEU A 109 2.71 2.02 -10.05
C LEU A 109 3.80 3.01 -9.65
N ARG A 110 5.05 2.71 -9.97
CA ARG A 110 6.17 3.62 -9.67
C ARG A 110 6.00 4.97 -10.37
N ARG A 111 5.54 4.98 -11.60
CA ARG A 111 5.25 6.22 -12.30
C ARG A 111 4.13 7.01 -11.63
N GLU A 112 3.09 6.31 -11.17
CA GLU A 112 1.98 6.96 -10.46
C GLU A 112 2.43 7.53 -9.12
N ILE A 113 3.29 6.84 -8.39
CA ILE A 113 3.83 7.34 -7.12
C ILE A 113 4.56 8.66 -7.33
N ILE A 114 5.41 8.73 -8.34
CA ILE A 114 6.16 9.94 -8.67
C ILE A 114 5.21 11.06 -9.09
N LYS A 115 4.26 10.75 -9.94
CA LYS A 115 3.30 11.73 -10.46
C LYS A 115 2.44 12.33 -9.37
N ARG A 116 1.97 11.51 -8.43
CA ARG A 116 1.07 11.95 -7.37
C ARG A 116 1.80 12.66 -6.23
N GLY A 117 3.04 12.28 -5.96
CA GLY A 117 3.82 12.88 -4.89
C GLY A 117 3.28 12.55 -3.51
N PRO A 118 3.30 13.53 -2.57
CA PRO A 118 2.87 13.28 -1.20
C PRO A 118 1.40 12.85 -1.09
N GLY A 119 1.09 12.06 -0.04
CA GLY A 119 -0.27 11.67 0.25
C GLY A 119 -1.09 12.79 0.88
N PRO A 120 -2.36 12.51 1.18
CA PRO A 120 -2.99 11.19 1.03
C PRO A 120 -3.48 10.92 -0.39
N TRP A 121 -3.30 9.72 -0.83
CA TRP A 121 -3.94 9.22 -2.05
C TRP A 121 -4.03 7.68 -1.98
N ALA A 122 -4.93 7.13 -2.76
CA ALA A 122 -5.13 5.69 -2.81
C ALA A 122 -5.40 5.23 -4.24
N LEU A 123 -4.87 4.06 -4.57
CA LEU A 123 -5.06 3.42 -5.87
C LEU A 123 -5.58 2.01 -5.66
N ALA A 124 -6.52 1.59 -6.48
CA ALA A 124 -6.91 0.20 -6.57
C ALA A 124 -6.08 -0.48 -7.65
N LEU A 125 -5.53 -1.63 -7.33
CA LEU A 125 -4.77 -2.45 -8.27
C LEU A 125 -5.56 -3.69 -8.60
N ASN A 126 -5.99 -3.81 -9.84
CA ASN A 126 -6.76 -4.94 -10.35
C ASN A 126 -6.06 -5.57 -11.54
N VAL A 127 -6.60 -6.67 -12.02
CA VAL A 127 -6.10 -7.33 -13.23
C VAL A 127 -6.03 -6.36 -14.40
N SER A 128 -6.97 -5.42 -14.48
CA SER A 128 -7.04 -4.42 -15.56
C SER A 128 -6.11 -3.23 -15.35
N GLY A 129 -5.47 -3.09 -14.20
CA GLY A 129 -4.53 -2.01 -13.93
C GLY A 129 -4.82 -1.23 -12.67
N LEU A 130 -4.40 0.03 -12.66
CA LEU A 130 -4.51 0.93 -11.52
C LEU A 130 -5.66 1.91 -11.73
N ARG A 131 -6.44 2.15 -10.66
CA ARG A 131 -7.51 3.14 -10.65
C ARG A 131 -7.44 3.99 -9.39
N PRO A 132 -7.70 5.31 -9.47
CA PRO A 132 -7.79 6.14 -8.28
C PRO A 132 -8.96 5.69 -7.39
N ILE A 133 -8.73 5.77 -6.08
CA ILE A 133 -9.79 5.62 -5.08
C ILE A 133 -10.04 7.00 -4.50
N GLN A 134 -11.31 7.41 -4.49
CA GLN A 134 -11.69 8.67 -3.86
C GLN A 134 -11.62 8.53 -2.34
N LEU A 135 -10.86 9.42 -1.71
CA LEU A 135 -10.75 9.48 -0.26
C LEU A 135 -11.67 10.57 0.29
N PRO A 136 -12.23 10.37 1.51
CA PRO A 136 -13.11 11.37 2.10
C PRO A 136 -12.37 12.68 2.35
N GLY A 137 -12.98 13.79 1.97
CA GLY A 137 -12.42 15.12 2.20
C GLY A 137 -11.26 15.50 1.31
N VAL A 138 -10.90 14.65 0.35
CA VAL A 138 -9.80 14.92 -0.58
C VAL A 138 -10.39 15.19 -1.96
N SER A 139 -9.92 16.27 -2.59
CA SER A 139 -10.35 16.60 -3.95
C SER A 139 -9.96 15.48 -4.91
N ALA A 140 -10.83 15.23 -5.89
CA ALA A 140 -10.51 14.26 -6.92
C ALA A 140 -9.22 14.67 -7.63
N PRO A 141 -8.29 13.73 -7.90
CA PRO A 141 -7.08 14.06 -8.61
C PRO A 141 -7.42 14.57 -10.02
N ASN A 142 -6.66 15.57 -10.46
CA ASN A 142 -6.79 16.03 -11.83
C ASN A 142 -6.41 14.91 -12.78
N SER A 143 -7.26 14.68 -13.76
CA SER A 143 -7.03 13.62 -14.74
C SER A 143 -6.06 14.00 -15.83
N GLY A 144 -5.47 15.16 -15.71
CA GLY A 144 -4.52 15.65 -16.67
C GLY A 144 -3.18 14.96 -16.68
#